data_cf3c17b7c125365172d87c08bc67437a
#
_entry.id   cf3c17b7c125365172d87c08bc67437a
#
_cell.length_a   1.000
_cell.length_b   1.000
_cell.length_c   1.000
_cell.angle_alpha   90.00
_cell.angle_beta   90.00
_cell.angle_gamma   90.00
#
_symmetry.space_group_name_H-M   'P 1'
#
loop_
_entity.id
_entity.type
_entity.pdbx_description
1 polymer ?
#
loop_
_entity_poly.entity_id
_entity_poly.type
_entity_poly.pdbx_seq_one_letter_code
_entity_poly.pdbx_strand_id
1 'polypeptide(L)'
;MTTQMQKAKNFRKLHVPGEPLILFNIWDPGSAKAVGEAGAKALATSSWAVAEANGYTDGEHTPIAFVMENLHRIVDATDLPVTVDLESGYGDTPKKVGETIGLALKAGAIGCNLEDSFPENGSLRKTAQQVDRIRQAREIADEGNVPFFINARTDVFIQVSQKEHNGSLVERALERAQAYAKAGADGLFVPGLADLALIVDLTKASPLPVNIMVSQDAPLSALAKRGVARVSYGADPYVSTMEALQEAARKANPK
;
A
#
# COMPACT_ATOMS: atom_id res chain seq x y z
N MET A 1 -23.95 7.40 8.29
CA MET A 1 -22.77 6.88 7.53
C MET A 1 -21.74 7.97 7.40
N THR A 2 -20.47 7.66 7.64
CA THR A 2 -19.35 8.61 7.50
C THR A 2 -19.06 8.79 6.01
N THR A 3 -18.95 10.04 5.53
CA THR A 3 -18.68 10.31 4.11
C THR A 3 -17.26 9.86 3.72
N GLN A 4 -17.02 9.59 2.42
CA GLN A 4 -15.69 9.29 1.89
C GLN A 4 -14.67 10.38 2.27
N MET A 5 -15.04 11.64 2.14
CA MET A 5 -14.22 12.78 2.57
C MET A 5 -13.83 12.69 4.06
N GLN A 6 -14.78 12.35 4.93
CA GLN A 6 -14.50 12.24 6.36
C GLN A 6 -13.61 11.02 6.66
N LYS A 7 -13.86 9.88 5.99
CA LYS A 7 -13.00 8.69 6.07
C LYS A 7 -11.56 9.04 5.65
N ALA A 8 -11.37 9.78 4.54
CA ALA A 8 -10.06 10.21 4.06
C ALA A 8 -9.34 11.14 5.06
N LYS A 9 -10.05 12.12 5.63
CA LYS A 9 -9.50 13.00 6.68
C LYS A 9 -9.07 12.22 7.93
N ASN A 10 -9.88 11.26 8.34
CA ASN A 10 -9.58 10.41 9.49
C ASN A 10 -8.37 9.51 9.20
N PHE A 11 -8.31 8.90 8.01
CA PHE A 11 -7.19 8.05 7.59
C PHE A 11 -5.86 8.79 7.61
N ARG A 12 -5.82 10.02 7.11
CA ARG A 12 -4.62 10.87 7.15
C ARG A 12 -4.10 11.10 8.57
N LYS A 13 -5.00 11.31 9.53
CA LYS A 13 -4.65 11.53 10.94
C LYS A 13 -4.08 10.29 11.63
N LEU A 14 -4.30 9.10 11.10
CA LEU A 14 -3.77 7.85 11.65
C LEU A 14 -2.28 7.63 11.34
N HIS A 15 -1.68 8.41 10.44
CA HIS A 15 -0.27 8.29 10.06
C HIS A 15 0.62 9.14 10.98
N VAL A 16 0.81 8.68 12.22
CA VAL A 16 1.59 9.38 13.25
C VAL A 16 2.94 8.69 13.43
N PRO A 17 4.08 9.37 13.18
CA PRO A 17 5.39 8.80 13.45
C PRO A 17 5.52 8.33 14.91
N GLY A 18 5.91 7.09 15.11
CA GLY A 18 6.01 6.48 16.44
C GLY A 18 4.74 5.80 16.96
N GLU A 19 3.59 6.03 16.33
CA GLU A 19 2.31 5.37 16.64
C GLU A 19 1.75 4.72 15.35
N PRO A 20 2.38 3.67 14.82
CA PRO A 20 2.09 3.20 13.48
C PRO A 20 0.66 2.71 13.32
N LEU A 21 0.00 3.16 12.25
CA LEU A 21 -1.22 2.56 11.76
C LEU A 21 -0.90 1.14 11.27
N ILE A 22 -1.56 0.15 11.83
CA ILE A 22 -1.42 -1.25 11.41
C ILE A 22 -2.46 -1.54 10.33
N LEU A 23 -1.99 -1.93 9.15
CA LEU A 23 -2.82 -2.35 8.03
C LEU A 23 -2.54 -3.83 7.73
N PHE A 24 -3.36 -4.71 8.33
CA PHE A 24 -3.38 -6.12 8.02
C PHE A 24 -4.12 -6.28 6.69
N ASN A 25 -3.39 -6.60 5.61
CA ASN A 25 -3.92 -6.47 4.26
C ASN A 25 -5.05 -7.46 3.97
N ILE A 26 -6.01 -7.01 3.17
CA ILE A 26 -7.22 -7.71 2.78
C ILE A 26 -7.28 -7.90 1.26
N TRP A 27 -8.18 -8.75 0.75
CA TRP A 27 -8.31 -9.03 -0.68
C TRP A 27 -9.75 -9.10 -1.19
N ASP A 28 -10.75 -9.22 -0.27
CA ASP A 28 -12.16 -9.33 -0.60
C ASP A 28 -13.05 -8.80 0.54
N PRO A 29 -14.40 -8.74 0.35
CA PRO A 29 -15.31 -8.32 1.41
C PRO A 29 -15.31 -9.22 2.66
N GLY A 30 -14.99 -10.51 2.52
CA GLY A 30 -14.92 -11.45 3.63
C GLY A 30 -13.76 -11.13 4.55
N SER A 31 -12.56 -10.99 3.99
CA SER A 31 -11.36 -10.59 4.73
C SER A 31 -11.50 -9.18 5.31
N ALA A 32 -12.17 -8.24 4.59
CA ALA A 32 -12.45 -6.90 5.09
C ALA A 32 -13.28 -6.91 6.37
N LYS A 33 -14.34 -7.72 6.43
CA LYS A 33 -15.16 -7.90 7.64
C LYS A 33 -14.36 -8.51 8.77
N ALA A 34 -13.64 -9.61 8.52
CA ALA A 34 -12.86 -10.30 9.53
C ALA A 34 -11.81 -9.37 10.17
N VAL A 35 -11.05 -8.63 9.36
CA VAL A 35 -10.03 -7.68 9.85
C VAL A 35 -10.67 -6.48 10.56
N GLY A 36 -11.81 -6.00 10.07
CA GLY A 36 -12.58 -4.93 10.71
C GLY A 36 -13.10 -5.34 12.09
N GLU A 37 -13.69 -6.53 12.22
CA GLU A 37 -14.18 -7.10 13.49
C GLU A 37 -13.05 -7.37 14.48
N ALA A 38 -11.83 -7.62 14.00
CA ALA A 38 -10.63 -7.73 14.82
C ALA A 38 -10.11 -6.37 15.37
N GLY A 39 -10.79 -5.25 15.06
CA GLY A 39 -10.49 -3.93 15.63
C GLY A 39 -9.57 -3.06 14.76
N ALA A 40 -9.43 -3.35 13.48
CA ALA A 40 -8.68 -2.49 12.57
C ALA A 40 -9.26 -1.07 12.52
N LYS A 41 -8.39 -0.05 12.41
CA LYS A 41 -8.79 1.36 12.28
C LYS A 41 -9.00 1.78 10.83
N ALA A 42 -8.43 1.04 9.90
CA ALA A 42 -8.54 1.20 8.45
C ALA A 42 -8.16 -0.10 7.75
N LEU A 43 -8.50 -0.23 6.50
CA LEU A 43 -8.22 -1.41 5.67
C LEU A 43 -7.36 -1.04 4.46
N ALA A 44 -6.51 -1.96 4.03
CA ALA A 44 -5.71 -1.84 2.81
C ALA A 44 -5.78 -3.13 2.00
N THR A 45 -6.02 -3.05 0.70
CA THR A 45 -5.89 -4.23 -0.15
C THR A 45 -4.43 -4.62 -0.35
N SER A 46 -4.19 -5.88 -0.72
CA SER A 46 -2.93 -6.34 -1.31
C SER A 46 -3.21 -6.75 -2.75
N SER A 47 -2.56 -6.11 -3.72
CA SER A 47 -2.70 -6.46 -5.15
C SER A 47 -2.39 -7.93 -5.39
N TRP A 48 -1.29 -8.41 -4.82
CA TRP A 48 -0.89 -9.81 -4.88
C TRP A 48 -1.98 -10.77 -4.38
N ALA A 49 -2.56 -10.49 -3.21
CA ALA A 49 -3.61 -11.33 -2.64
C ALA A 49 -4.91 -11.27 -3.44
N VAL A 50 -5.27 -10.10 -3.99
CA VAL A 50 -6.42 -9.96 -4.90
C VAL A 50 -6.20 -10.77 -6.17
N ALA A 51 -5.01 -10.72 -6.76
CA ALA A 51 -4.66 -11.48 -7.95
C ALA A 51 -4.75 -12.99 -7.69
N GLU A 52 -4.03 -13.49 -6.69
CA GLU A 52 -3.98 -14.92 -6.34
C GLU A 52 -5.37 -15.49 -5.99
N ALA A 53 -6.17 -14.76 -5.22
CA ALA A 53 -7.53 -15.19 -4.85
C ALA A 53 -8.45 -15.37 -6.07
N ASN A 54 -8.12 -14.77 -7.20
CA ASN A 54 -8.95 -14.75 -8.41
C ASN A 54 -8.28 -15.39 -9.64
N GLY A 55 -7.15 -16.11 -9.43
CA GLY A 55 -6.46 -16.88 -10.47
C GLY A 55 -5.66 -16.02 -11.45
N TYR A 56 -5.28 -14.81 -11.05
CA TYR A 56 -4.36 -13.94 -11.76
C TYR A 56 -2.97 -13.98 -11.12
N THR A 57 -1.97 -13.49 -11.83
CA THR A 57 -0.65 -13.17 -11.28
C THR A 57 -0.59 -11.68 -10.93
N ASP A 58 0.23 -11.31 -9.94
CA ASP A 58 0.54 -9.92 -9.60
C ASP A 58 1.30 -9.22 -10.75
N GLY A 59 1.38 -7.90 -10.76
CA GLY A 59 2.03 -7.13 -11.82
C GLY A 59 1.07 -6.59 -12.88
N GLU A 60 -0.07 -6.06 -12.44
CA GLU A 60 -1.13 -5.47 -13.29
C GLU A 60 -1.80 -6.47 -14.26
N HIS A 61 -1.67 -7.79 -14.00
CA HIS A 61 -2.35 -8.80 -14.81
C HIS A 61 -3.84 -8.97 -14.44
N THR A 62 -4.26 -8.52 -13.26
CA THR A 62 -5.67 -8.46 -12.90
C THR A 62 -6.33 -7.30 -13.66
N PRO A 63 -7.40 -7.54 -14.46
CA PRO A 63 -8.05 -6.45 -15.19
C PRO A 63 -8.50 -5.32 -14.25
N ILE A 64 -8.18 -4.07 -14.57
CA ILE A 64 -8.50 -2.90 -13.72
C ILE A 64 -10.00 -2.80 -13.41
N ALA A 65 -10.88 -3.18 -14.32
CA ALA A 65 -12.32 -3.20 -14.09
C ALA A 65 -12.70 -4.17 -12.96
N PHE A 66 -12.05 -5.35 -12.90
CA PHE A 66 -12.25 -6.31 -11.81
C PHE A 66 -11.73 -5.78 -10.48
N VAL A 67 -10.53 -5.17 -10.47
CA VAL A 67 -9.95 -4.56 -9.26
C VAL A 67 -10.90 -3.51 -8.68
N MET A 68 -11.48 -2.65 -9.52
CA MET A 68 -12.40 -1.59 -9.09
C MET A 68 -13.76 -2.14 -8.62
N GLU A 69 -14.28 -3.18 -9.26
CA GLU A 69 -15.50 -3.85 -8.81
C GLU A 69 -15.29 -4.53 -7.45
N ASN A 70 -14.17 -5.23 -7.27
CA ASN A 70 -13.83 -5.83 -5.98
C ASN A 70 -13.64 -4.77 -4.88
N LEU A 71 -12.93 -3.68 -5.20
CA LEU A 71 -12.75 -2.54 -4.30
C LEU A 71 -14.09 -1.95 -3.85
N HIS A 72 -15.01 -1.73 -4.79
CA HIS A 72 -16.36 -1.22 -4.47
C HIS A 72 -17.09 -2.16 -3.51
N ARG A 73 -17.09 -3.46 -3.76
CA ARG A 73 -17.68 -4.46 -2.84
C ARG A 73 -17.01 -4.48 -1.46
N ILE A 74 -15.70 -4.28 -1.38
CA ILE A 74 -14.97 -4.14 -0.11
C ILE A 74 -15.44 -2.89 0.63
N VAL A 75 -15.53 -1.75 -0.05
CA VAL A 75 -15.95 -0.47 0.53
C VAL A 75 -17.38 -0.55 1.04
N ASP A 76 -18.27 -1.21 0.32
CA ASP A 76 -19.68 -1.38 0.73
C ASP A 76 -19.83 -2.34 1.93
N ALA A 77 -18.85 -3.21 2.15
CA ALA A 77 -18.89 -4.19 3.25
C ALA A 77 -18.46 -3.61 4.60
N THR A 78 -17.98 -2.34 4.66
CA THR A 78 -17.41 -1.75 5.88
C THR A 78 -17.62 -0.24 5.99
N ASP A 79 -17.73 0.25 7.23
CA ASP A 79 -17.67 1.69 7.51
C ASP A 79 -16.24 2.24 7.68
N LEU A 80 -15.22 1.37 7.69
CA LEU A 80 -13.82 1.77 7.83
C LEU A 80 -13.28 2.47 6.58
N PRO A 81 -12.26 3.32 6.71
CA PRO A 81 -11.50 3.82 5.57
C PRO A 81 -10.80 2.67 4.82
N VAL A 82 -10.92 2.64 3.49
CA VAL A 82 -10.27 1.63 2.64
C VAL A 82 -9.28 2.31 1.70
N THR A 83 -8.00 1.93 1.76
CA THR A 83 -6.97 2.29 0.78
C THR A 83 -6.68 1.10 -0.14
N VAL A 84 -6.38 1.37 -1.41
CA VAL A 84 -6.18 0.33 -2.44
C VAL A 84 -4.73 0.25 -2.87
N ASP A 85 -4.23 -0.95 -3.10
CA ASP A 85 -2.95 -1.16 -3.77
C ASP A 85 -3.17 -1.13 -5.28
N LEU A 86 -2.63 -0.12 -5.95
CA LEU A 86 -2.77 0.11 -7.39
C LEU A 86 -1.51 -0.28 -8.17
N GLU A 87 -0.59 -0.98 -7.51
CA GLU A 87 0.67 -1.39 -8.15
C GLU A 87 1.37 -0.17 -8.78
N SER A 88 1.75 -0.25 -10.06
CA SER A 88 2.33 0.89 -10.75
C SER A 88 1.29 1.91 -11.26
N GLY A 89 -0.02 1.65 -11.14
CA GLY A 89 -1.10 2.57 -11.49
C GLY A 89 -1.82 2.26 -12.81
N TYR A 90 -1.66 1.04 -13.33
CA TYR A 90 -2.37 0.52 -14.51
C TYR A 90 -2.20 1.38 -15.77
N GLY A 91 -0.97 1.82 -16.00
CA GLY A 91 -0.60 2.52 -17.22
C GLY A 91 0.68 3.35 -17.11
N ASP A 92 1.37 3.54 -18.23
CA ASP A 92 2.69 4.14 -18.29
C ASP A 92 2.69 5.67 -18.23
N THR A 93 1.63 6.30 -18.70
CA THR A 93 1.56 7.76 -18.77
C THR A 93 0.91 8.36 -17.51
N PRO A 94 1.27 9.60 -17.13
CA PRO A 94 0.59 10.31 -16.05
C PRO A 94 -0.93 10.34 -16.21
N LYS A 95 -1.42 10.58 -17.44
CA LYS A 95 -2.85 10.58 -17.75
C LYS A 95 -3.53 9.26 -17.40
N LYS A 96 -2.91 8.13 -17.74
CA LYS A 96 -3.46 6.79 -17.41
C LYS A 96 -3.53 6.55 -15.91
N VAL A 97 -2.50 6.94 -15.17
CA VAL A 97 -2.53 6.91 -13.70
C VAL A 97 -3.67 7.77 -13.17
N GLY A 98 -3.85 8.97 -13.68
CA GLY A 98 -4.98 9.84 -13.30
C GLY A 98 -6.34 9.18 -13.55
N GLU A 99 -6.54 8.53 -14.71
CA GLU A 99 -7.75 7.77 -15.01
C GLU A 99 -7.98 6.66 -13.95
N THR A 100 -6.94 5.93 -13.56
CA THR A 100 -7.00 4.90 -12.51
C THR A 100 -7.37 5.47 -11.14
N ILE A 101 -6.78 6.60 -10.75
CA ILE A 101 -7.15 7.30 -9.51
C ILE A 101 -8.62 7.72 -9.53
N GLY A 102 -9.11 8.24 -10.66
CA GLY A 102 -10.52 8.59 -10.83
C GLY A 102 -11.46 7.39 -10.66
N LEU A 103 -11.06 6.21 -11.12
CA LEU A 103 -11.82 4.96 -10.90
C LEU A 103 -11.79 4.54 -9.43
N ALA A 104 -10.64 4.60 -8.76
CA ALA A 104 -10.52 4.27 -7.33
C ALA A 104 -11.35 5.20 -6.44
N LEU A 105 -11.37 6.50 -6.74
CA LEU A 105 -12.24 7.47 -6.07
C LEU A 105 -13.71 7.12 -6.23
N LYS A 106 -14.16 6.78 -7.44
CA LYS A 106 -15.54 6.35 -7.72
C LYS A 106 -15.93 5.07 -6.99
N ALA A 107 -14.97 4.13 -6.85
CA ALA A 107 -15.16 2.91 -6.07
C ALA A 107 -15.20 3.15 -4.55
N GLY A 108 -14.90 4.36 -4.08
CA GLY A 108 -15.01 4.76 -2.67
C GLY A 108 -13.71 4.66 -1.87
N ALA A 109 -12.57 4.37 -2.50
CA ALA A 109 -11.27 4.39 -1.83
C ALA A 109 -10.90 5.79 -1.31
N ILE A 110 -10.12 5.83 -0.22
CA ILE A 110 -9.64 7.07 0.39
C ILE A 110 -8.14 7.29 0.21
N GLY A 111 -7.46 6.39 -0.46
CA GLY A 111 -6.03 6.44 -0.72
C GLY A 111 -5.57 5.27 -1.56
N CYS A 112 -4.32 5.32 -1.98
CA CYS A 112 -3.68 4.23 -2.70
C CYS A 112 -2.19 4.07 -2.35
N ASN A 113 -1.63 2.88 -2.63
CA ASN A 113 -0.21 2.75 -2.94
C ASN A 113 -0.02 2.99 -4.43
N LEU A 114 1.07 3.65 -4.79
CA LEU A 114 1.49 3.88 -6.18
C LEU A 114 3.01 3.71 -6.28
N GLU A 115 3.47 2.62 -6.89
CA GLU A 115 4.88 2.26 -6.94
C GLU A 115 5.62 2.85 -8.14
N ASP A 116 6.94 2.92 -8.00
CA ASP A 116 7.86 3.50 -8.97
C ASP A 116 8.59 2.47 -9.83
N SER A 117 8.21 1.21 -9.77
CA SER A 117 8.73 0.15 -10.65
C SER A 117 7.87 -0.03 -11.91
N PHE A 118 8.51 -0.59 -12.95
CA PHE A 118 7.82 -1.05 -14.15
C PHE A 118 7.27 -2.45 -13.90
N PRO A 119 5.98 -2.72 -14.19
CA PRO A 119 5.38 -4.04 -13.92
C PRO A 119 6.01 -5.15 -14.75
N GLU A 120 6.53 -4.85 -15.97
CA GLU A 120 7.06 -5.86 -16.88
C GLU A 120 8.37 -6.49 -16.40
N ASN A 121 9.19 -5.74 -15.63
CA ASN A 121 10.54 -6.20 -15.29
C ASN A 121 11.02 -5.76 -13.90
N GLY A 122 10.17 -5.07 -13.13
CA GLY A 122 10.48 -4.58 -11.79
C GLY A 122 11.54 -3.48 -11.72
N SER A 123 12.08 -2.99 -12.84
CA SER A 123 13.07 -1.91 -12.81
C SER A 123 12.46 -0.58 -12.40
N LEU A 124 13.26 0.27 -11.74
CA LEU A 124 12.77 1.57 -11.27
C LEU A 124 12.59 2.56 -12.42
N ARG A 125 11.46 3.25 -12.43
CA ARG A 125 11.25 4.45 -13.25
C ARG A 125 12.22 5.55 -12.82
N LYS A 126 12.58 6.43 -13.74
CA LYS A 126 13.31 7.67 -13.39
C LYS A 126 12.45 8.48 -12.41
N THR A 127 13.07 9.11 -11.42
CA THR A 127 12.37 9.91 -10.40
C THR A 127 11.44 10.95 -11.03
N ALA A 128 11.89 11.63 -12.09
CA ALA A 128 11.07 12.62 -12.79
C ALA A 128 9.79 12.01 -13.42
N GLN A 129 9.87 10.81 -13.98
CA GLN A 129 8.70 10.12 -14.53
C GLN A 129 7.66 9.81 -13.43
N GLN A 130 8.11 9.32 -12.28
CA GLN A 130 7.22 9.04 -11.15
C GLN A 130 6.64 10.31 -10.54
N VAL A 131 7.41 11.40 -10.49
CA VAL A 131 6.94 12.73 -10.07
C VAL A 131 5.75 13.19 -10.91
N ASP A 132 5.83 13.07 -12.24
CA ASP A 132 4.73 13.49 -13.13
C ASP A 132 3.48 12.60 -12.93
N ARG A 133 3.66 11.31 -12.63
CA ARG A 133 2.57 10.36 -12.34
C ARG A 133 1.89 10.69 -11.00
N ILE A 134 2.68 10.98 -9.95
CA ILE A 134 2.15 11.38 -8.63
C ILE A 134 1.44 12.73 -8.73
N ARG A 135 1.98 13.70 -9.50
CA ARG A 135 1.35 15.01 -9.70
C ARG A 135 -0.03 14.85 -10.36
N GLN A 136 -0.12 14.06 -11.41
CA GLN A 136 -1.40 13.79 -12.06
C GLN A 136 -2.38 13.06 -11.14
N ALA A 137 -1.90 12.10 -10.34
CA ALA A 137 -2.73 11.43 -9.33
C ALA A 137 -3.28 12.41 -8.30
N ARG A 138 -2.48 13.38 -7.86
CA ARG A 138 -2.89 14.45 -6.93
C ARG A 138 -3.92 15.37 -7.57
N GLU A 139 -3.70 15.84 -8.80
CA GLU A 139 -4.64 16.69 -9.53
C GLU A 139 -6.04 16.06 -9.61
N ILE A 140 -6.13 14.80 -10.03
CA ILE A 140 -7.41 14.07 -10.10
C ILE A 140 -8.05 13.87 -8.71
N ALA A 141 -7.24 13.61 -7.68
CA ALA A 141 -7.74 13.48 -6.32
C ALA A 141 -8.35 14.81 -5.81
N ASP A 142 -7.70 15.92 -6.10
CA ASP A 142 -8.16 17.25 -5.70
C ASP A 142 -9.43 17.66 -6.46
N GLU A 143 -9.54 17.37 -7.76
CA GLU A 143 -10.76 17.53 -8.55
C GLU A 143 -11.93 16.73 -7.95
N GLY A 144 -11.68 15.53 -7.42
CA GLY A 144 -12.66 14.69 -6.74
C GLY A 144 -13.10 15.22 -5.36
N ASN A 145 -12.50 16.28 -4.85
CA ASN A 145 -12.77 16.87 -3.52
C ASN A 145 -12.61 15.86 -2.35
N VAL A 146 -11.81 14.84 -2.53
CA VAL A 146 -11.44 13.87 -1.48
C VAL A 146 -9.97 14.09 -1.13
N PRO A 147 -9.60 14.31 0.13
CA PRO A 147 -8.20 14.39 0.55
C PRO A 147 -7.53 13.01 0.49
N PHE A 148 -7.49 12.46 -0.73
CA PHE A 148 -7.03 11.13 -1.06
C PHE A 148 -5.56 10.95 -0.68
N PHE A 149 -5.24 9.87 0.04
CA PHE A 149 -3.91 9.61 0.55
C PHE A 149 -3.07 8.86 -0.49
N ILE A 150 -2.10 9.52 -1.10
CA ILE A 150 -1.15 8.91 -2.04
C ILE A 150 0.06 8.42 -1.24
N ASN A 151 0.14 7.10 -1.04
CA ASN A 151 1.28 6.44 -0.42
C ASN A 151 2.28 6.05 -1.52
N ALA A 152 3.23 6.93 -1.82
CA ALA A 152 4.21 6.68 -2.85
C ALA A 152 5.15 5.53 -2.43
N ARG A 153 5.09 4.42 -3.14
CA ARG A 153 5.97 3.27 -2.94
C ARG A 153 7.22 3.46 -3.76
N THR A 154 8.37 3.24 -3.13
CA THR A 154 9.65 3.11 -3.83
C THR A 154 10.26 1.74 -3.61
N ASP A 155 10.58 1.07 -4.70
CA ASP A 155 11.10 -0.28 -4.71
C ASP A 155 12.63 -0.33 -4.65
N VAL A 156 13.28 0.74 -4.20
CA VAL A 156 14.75 0.85 -4.11
C VAL A 156 15.36 -0.34 -3.37
N PHE A 157 14.75 -0.81 -2.28
CA PHE A 157 15.29 -1.88 -1.46
C PHE A 157 15.02 -3.29 -2.00
N ILE A 158 13.96 -3.47 -2.79
CA ILE A 158 13.71 -4.78 -3.42
C ILE A 158 14.52 -5.02 -4.70
N GLN A 159 15.25 -3.99 -5.20
CA GLN A 159 16.15 -4.12 -6.36
C GLN A 159 17.40 -4.95 -6.05
N VAL A 160 17.75 -5.11 -4.78
CA VAL A 160 18.95 -5.81 -4.33
C VAL A 160 18.63 -6.74 -3.16
N SER A 161 19.52 -7.68 -2.89
CA SER A 161 19.33 -8.58 -1.75
C SER A 161 19.43 -7.83 -0.41
N GLN A 162 18.74 -8.31 0.63
CA GLN A 162 18.79 -7.68 1.96
C GLN A 162 20.22 -7.53 2.53
N LYS A 163 21.14 -8.41 2.15
CA LYS A 163 22.54 -8.35 2.59
C LYS A 163 23.31 -7.15 2.01
N GLU A 164 22.80 -6.58 0.93
CA GLU A 164 23.38 -5.41 0.25
C GLU A 164 22.74 -4.10 0.71
N HIS A 165 21.74 -4.16 1.59
CA HIS A 165 21.11 -2.96 2.12
C HIS A 165 22.09 -2.13 2.93
N ASN A 166 22.16 -0.83 2.66
CA ASN A 166 23.09 0.11 3.27
C ASN A 166 22.59 1.56 3.21
N GLY A 167 23.36 2.49 3.79
CA GLY A 167 23.00 3.91 3.84
C GLY A 167 22.82 4.57 2.46
N SER A 168 23.53 4.13 1.42
CA SER A 168 23.37 4.72 0.09
C SER A 168 22.00 4.41 -0.53
N LEU A 169 21.40 3.27 -0.20
CA LEU A 169 20.01 2.98 -0.58
C LEU A 169 19.02 3.84 0.18
N VAL A 170 19.29 4.17 1.45
CA VAL A 170 18.50 5.13 2.23
C VAL A 170 18.57 6.51 1.57
N GLU A 171 19.75 7.00 1.23
CA GLU A 171 19.92 8.28 0.53
C GLU A 171 19.12 8.32 -0.79
N ARG A 172 19.21 7.25 -1.58
CA ARG A 172 18.46 7.12 -2.84
C ARG A 172 16.94 7.10 -2.62
N ALA A 173 16.46 6.44 -1.57
CA ALA A 173 15.05 6.45 -1.20
C ALA A 173 14.60 7.83 -0.71
N LEU A 174 15.45 8.56 0.03
CA LEU A 174 15.18 9.92 0.51
C LEU A 174 15.13 10.95 -0.62
N GLU A 175 16.01 10.86 -1.62
CA GLU A 175 15.94 11.70 -2.82
C GLU A 175 14.60 11.55 -3.54
N ARG A 176 14.12 10.31 -3.68
CA ARG A 176 12.80 10.00 -4.25
C ARG A 176 11.69 10.55 -3.36
N ALA A 177 11.75 10.31 -2.04
CA ALA A 177 10.76 10.79 -1.08
C ALA A 177 10.58 12.31 -1.13
N GLN A 178 11.69 13.07 -1.21
CA GLN A 178 11.65 14.52 -1.36
C GLN A 178 10.97 14.98 -2.64
N ALA A 179 11.26 14.30 -3.75
CA ALA A 179 10.65 14.60 -5.04
C ALA A 179 9.14 14.24 -5.04
N TYR A 180 8.79 13.10 -4.47
CA TYR A 180 7.39 12.63 -4.36
C TYR A 180 6.55 13.51 -3.44
N ALA A 181 7.11 13.95 -2.31
CA ALA A 181 6.45 14.91 -1.42
C ALA A 181 6.10 16.21 -2.15
N LYS A 182 7.05 16.79 -2.92
CA LYS A 182 6.82 17.97 -3.74
C LYS A 182 5.79 17.76 -4.86
N ALA A 183 5.62 16.52 -5.31
CA ALA A 183 4.63 16.14 -6.30
C ALA A 183 3.22 15.90 -5.72
N GLY A 184 3.09 15.88 -4.39
CA GLY A 184 1.80 15.71 -3.71
C GLY A 184 1.56 14.33 -3.11
N ALA A 185 2.60 13.51 -2.92
CA ALA A 185 2.50 12.30 -2.11
C ALA A 185 2.28 12.65 -0.63
N ASP A 186 1.57 11.78 0.09
CA ASP A 186 1.22 11.94 1.51
C ASP A 186 1.97 10.99 2.43
N GLY A 187 2.50 9.90 1.90
CA GLY A 187 3.30 8.91 2.60
C GLY A 187 4.38 8.32 1.70
N LEU A 188 5.37 7.70 2.32
CA LEU A 188 6.44 6.95 1.68
C LEU A 188 6.36 5.49 2.08
N PHE A 189 6.17 4.60 1.12
CA PHE A 189 6.19 3.16 1.34
C PHE A 189 7.48 2.55 0.82
N VAL A 190 8.18 1.81 1.68
CA VAL A 190 9.49 1.22 1.36
C VAL A 190 9.49 -0.27 1.68
N PRO A 191 8.93 -1.11 0.78
CA PRO A 191 8.97 -2.55 0.95
C PRO A 191 10.41 -3.08 0.85
N GLY A 192 10.68 -4.23 1.51
CA GLY A 192 11.99 -4.88 1.53
C GLY A 192 12.94 -4.36 2.59
N LEU A 193 12.77 -3.14 3.11
CA LEU A 193 13.60 -2.60 4.18
C LEU A 193 13.20 -3.21 5.53
N ALA A 194 14.11 -4.00 6.13
CA ALA A 194 13.92 -4.64 7.43
C ALA A 194 14.97 -4.26 8.48
N ASP A 195 16.13 -3.73 8.06
CA ASP A 195 17.18 -3.31 8.98
C ASP A 195 16.73 -2.12 9.83
N LEU A 196 16.73 -2.33 11.15
CA LEU A 196 16.20 -1.35 12.11
C LEU A 196 17.03 -0.06 12.22
N ALA A 197 18.33 -0.10 11.89
CA ALA A 197 19.19 1.09 11.89
C ALA A 197 18.90 1.94 10.64
N LEU A 198 18.80 1.31 9.47
CA LEU A 198 18.44 1.99 8.22
C LEU A 198 17.02 2.56 8.28
N ILE A 199 16.08 1.88 8.98
CA ILE A 199 14.72 2.42 9.22
C ILE A 199 14.79 3.72 10.03
N VAL A 200 15.65 3.80 11.06
CA VAL A 200 15.84 5.03 11.84
C VAL A 200 16.35 6.17 10.96
N ASP A 201 17.35 5.90 10.13
CA ASP A 201 17.93 6.91 9.24
C ASP A 201 16.88 7.42 8.25
N LEU A 202 16.11 6.50 7.67
CA LEU A 202 15.03 6.84 6.75
C LEU A 202 13.91 7.67 7.43
N THR A 203 13.41 7.22 8.58
CA THR A 203 12.27 7.89 9.25
C THR A 203 12.61 9.27 9.78
N LYS A 204 13.86 9.48 10.24
CA LYS A 204 14.34 10.78 10.72
C LYS A 204 14.49 11.82 9.61
N ALA A 205 14.86 11.38 8.40
CA ALA A 205 15.18 12.28 7.28
C ALA A 205 14.04 12.39 6.26
N SER A 206 13.06 11.49 6.30
CA SER A 206 11.94 11.49 5.36
C SER A 206 11.03 12.70 5.58
N PRO A 207 10.65 13.44 4.51
CA PRO A 207 9.65 14.50 4.60
C PRO A 207 8.21 13.97 4.74
N LEU A 208 8.03 12.66 4.59
CA LEU A 208 6.74 11.98 4.59
C LEU A 208 6.68 10.93 5.71
N PRO A 209 5.50 10.65 6.29
CA PRO A 209 5.31 9.51 7.16
C PRO A 209 5.67 8.21 6.44
N VAL A 210 6.48 7.37 7.11
CA VAL A 210 7.05 6.16 6.52
C VAL A 210 6.20 4.94 6.81
N ASN A 211 5.91 4.18 5.75
CA ASN A 211 5.30 2.86 5.79
C ASN A 211 6.37 1.78 5.56
N ILE A 212 6.42 0.79 6.44
CA ILE A 212 7.27 -0.40 6.32
C ILE A 212 6.38 -1.63 6.10
N MET A 213 6.81 -2.52 5.21
CA MET A 213 6.19 -3.84 5.04
C MET A 213 6.88 -4.86 5.94
N VAL A 214 6.09 -5.69 6.60
CA VAL A 214 6.57 -6.67 7.58
C VAL A 214 5.93 -8.04 7.35
N SER A 215 6.51 -9.06 7.96
CA SER A 215 5.89 -10.38 8.19
C SER A 215 5.16 -10.45 9.53
N GLN A 216 4.44 -11.54 9.80
CA GLN A 216 3.60 -11.70 10.99
C GLN A 216 4.35 -11.54 12.32
N ASP A 217 5.59 -12.00 12.39
CA ASP A 217 6.41 -11.96 13.63
C ASP A 217 7.18 -10.64 13.81
N ALA A 218 6.80 -9.59 13.11
CA ALA A 218 7.53 -8.33 13.14
C ALA A 218 7.50 -7.66 14.52
N PRO A 219 8.60 -7.07 14.94
CA PRO A 219 8.68 -6.38 16.22
C PRO A 219 8.02 -4.99 16.15
N LEU A 220 6.69 -4.91 16.15
CA LEU A 220 5.92 -3.67 15.96
C LEU A 220 6.34 -2.56 16.94
N SER A 221 6.61 -2.90 18.22
CA SER A 221 7.08 -1.94 19.20
C SER A 221 8.46 -1.36 18.87
N ALA A 222 9.32 -2.14 18.22
CA ALA A 222 10.62 -1.66 17.77
C ALA A 222 10.50 -0.72 16.56
N LEU A 223 9.57 -0.96 15.67
CA LEU A 223 9.25 -0.08 14.53
C LEU A 223 8.65 1.25 15.01
N ALA A 224 7.71 1.19 15.97
CA ALA A 224 7.13 2.38 16.61
C ALA A 224 8.23 3.28 17.20
N LYS A 225 9.11 2.73 18.04
CA LYS A 225 10.24 3.48 18.63
C LYS A 225 11.18 4.11 17.60
N ARG A 226 11.12 3.68 16.34
CA ARG A 226 11.93 4.18 15.22
C ARG A 226 11.19 5.16 14.32
N GLY A 227 10.04 5.65 14.75
CA GLY A 227 9.30 6.68 14.02
C GLY A 227 8.51 6.17 12.81
N VAL A 228 8.31 4.86 12.66
CA VAL A 228 7.43 4.32 11.63
C VAL A 228 6.01 4.79 11.87
N ALA A 229 5.32 5.23 10.83
CA ALA A 229 3.96 5.78 10.91
C ALA A 229 2.88 4.83 10.38
N ARG A 230 3.27 3.82 9.59
CA ARG A 230 2.39 2.80 9.04
C ARG A 230 3.13 1.48 8.89
N VAL A 231 2.43 0.39 9.15
CA VAL A 231 2.91 -0.97 8.93
C VAL A 231 1.91 -1.70 8.06
N SER A 232 2.40 -2.34 6.99
CA SER A 232 1.63 -3.17 6.06
C SER A 232 2.19 -4.60 6.05
N TYR A 233 1.33 -5.59 5.80
CA TYR A 233 1.70 -7.02 5.80
C TYR A 233 1.77 -7.64 4.40
N GLY A 234 1.37 -6.89 3.37
CA GLY A 234 1.42 -7.37 1.99
C GLY A 234 0.60 -8.65 1.76
N ALA A 235 1.26 -9.69 1.25
CA ALA A 235 0.64 -10.97 0.94
C ALA A 235 0.45 -11.90 2.15
N ASP A 236 1.20 -11.69 3.25
CA ASP A 236 1.25 -12.62 4.40
C ASP A 236 -0.13 -13.00 4.97
N PRO A 237 -1.11 -12.08 5.12
CA PRO A 237 -2.43 -12.44 5.63
C PRO A 237 -3.16 -13.44 4.75
N TYR A 238 -3.05 -13.32 3.43
CA TYR A 238 -3.62 -14.27 2.48
C TYR A 238 -2.92 -15.63 2.57
N VAL A 239 -1.60 -15.63 2.49
CA VAL A 239 -0.78 -16.87 2.52
C VAL A 239 -1.10 -17.66 3.78
N SER A 240 -1.04 -17.07 4.95
CA SER A 240 -1.32 -17.75 6.21
C SER A 240 -2.77 -18.26 6.33
N THR A 241 -3.73 -17.51 5.76
CA THR A 241 -5.13 -17.95 5.72
C THR A 241 -5.30 -19.17 4.82
N MET A 242 -4.64 -19.19 3.64
CA MET A 242 -4.68 -20.33 2.74
C MET A 242 -3.97 -21.57 3.30
N GLU A 243 -2.87 -21.38 4.03
CA GLU A 243 -2.20 -22.48 4.76
C GLU A 243 -3.11 -23.08 5.84
N ALA A 244 -3.79 -22.24 6.62
CA ALA A 244 -4.74 -22.71 7.63
C ALA A 244 -5.93 -23.45 7.00
N LEU A 245 -6.47 -22.97 5.88
CA LEU A 245 -7.52 -23.63 5.11
C LEU A 245 -7.05 -25.00 4.59
N GLN A 246 -5.84 -25.07 4.03
CA GLN A 246 -5.26 -26.30 3.53
C GLN A 246 -5.09 -27.34 4.64
N GLU A 247 -4.64 -26.93 5.82
CA GLU A 247 -4.47 -27.82 6.96
C GLU A 247 -5.83 -28.35 7.47
N ALA A 248 -6.84 -27.48 7.53
CA ALA A 248 -8.20 -27.90 7.88
C ALA A 248 -8.77 -28.91 6.87
N ALA A 249 -8.56 -28.68 5.58
CA ALA A 249 -8.99 -29.58 4.52
C ALA A 249 -8.28 -30.94 4.58
N ARG A 250 -6.98 -30.98 4.89
CA ARG A 250 -6.25 -32.26 5.11
C ARG A 250 -6.84 -33.06 6.27
N LYS A 251 -7.21 -32.40 7.37
CA LYS A 251 -7.86 -33.07 8.52
C LYS A 251 -9.25 -33.63 8.19
N ALA A 252 -9.98 -32.92 7.33
CA ALA A 252 -11.31 -33.34 6.89
C ALA A 252 -11.28 -34.51 5.87
N ASN A 253 -10.17 -34.67 5.15
CA ASN A 253 -9.97 -35.71 4.13
C ASN A 253 -8.81 -36.66 4.52
N PRO A 254 -8.90 -37.42 5.61
CA PRO A 254 -7.85 -38.35 5.98
C PRO A 254 -7.71 -39.44 4.89
N LYS A 255 -6.45 -39.76 4.52
CA LYS A 255 -6.14 -40.85 3.58
C LYS A 255 -6.43 -42.19 4.22
#